data_9cd07492de06da37fee209d85a5895f7
#
_entry.id   9cd07492de06da37fee209d85a5895f7
#
_cell.length_a   1.000
_cell.length_b   1.000
_cell.length_c   1.000
_cell.angle_alpha   90.00
_cell.angle_beta   90.00
_cell.angle_gamma   90.00
#
_symmetry.space_group_name_H-M   'P 1'
#
loop_
_entity.id
_entity.type
_entity.pdbx_description
1 polymer ?
#
loop_
_entity_poly.entity_id
_entity_poly.type
_entity_poly.pdbx_seq_one_letter_code
_entity_poly.pdbx_strand_id
1 'polypeptide(L)'
;EDLNNGSATTTASVSYAGRRGPSQTIATVTGASGDKISAYGVEAAGSFGPTFFQGEYVQSKFEQPFLADQDVNSWYLQGSWILNGGHKPYKAATGVFGSPKVGDKGLWELTARYDTIENEDIVNRVSNSWLFGVNYYVNSNVRFMFNYTQGDNEATGDETGQYALRTQLSF
;
A
#
# COMPACT_ATOMS: atom_id res chain seq x y z
N GLU A 1 4.56 20.40 2.16
CA GLU A 1 5.77 20.82 1.46
C GLU A 1 5.43 21.94 0.48
N ASP A 2 6.13 23.06 0.54
CA ASP A 2 5.98 24.17 -0.41
C ASP A 2 6.95 23.93 -1.58
N LEU A 3 6.43 23.86 -2.80
CA LEU A 3 7.22 23.65 -3.99
C LEU A 3 7.68 24.99 -4.56
N ASN A 4 8.85 25.45 -4.16
CA ASN A 4 9.35 26.80 -4.49
C ASN A 4 10.33 26.87 -5.66
N ASN A 5 10.62 25.78 -6.34
CA ASN A 5 11.73 25.79 -7.33
C ASN A 5 11.29 25.94 -8.79
N GLY A 6 10.07 26.40 -9.03
CA GLY A 6 9.65 27.09 -10.26
C GLY A 6 9.73 26.35 -11.59
N SER A 7 10.06 25.05 -11.64
CA SER A 7 10.20 24.38 -12.94
C SER A 7 10.02 22.86 -12.95
N ALA A 8 9.82 22.21 -11.83
CA ALA A 8 9.66 20.75 -11.78
C ALA A 8 8.20 20.36 -11.57
N THR A 9 7.57 19.79 -12.57
CA THR A 9 6.28 19.13 -12.42
C THR A 9 6.41 17.97 -11.43
N THR A 10 5.60 17.97 -10.37
CA THR A 10 5.50 16.85 -9.42
C THR A 10 4.25 16.05 -9.71
N THR A 11 4.42 14.75 -9.89
CA THR A 11 3.34 13.83 -10.24
C THR A 11 3.19 12.77 -9.17
N ALA A 12 1.99 12.63 -8.63
CA ALA A 12 1.61 11.50 -7.79
C ALA A 12 1.05 10.39 -8.70
N SER A 13 1.64 9.20 -8.61
CA SER A 13 1.22 8.05 -9.39
C SER A 13 1.13 6.81 -8.50
N VAL A 14 0.21 5.90 -8.83
CA VAL A 14 0.06 4.61 -8.18
C VAL A 14 0.26 3.49 -9.18
N SER A 15 0.90 2.39 -8.76
CA SER A 15 0.91 1.14 -9.52
C SER A 15 -0.18 0.25 -8.96
N TYR A 16 -1.20 -0.04 -9.76
CA TYR A 16 -2.23 -1.02 -9.45
C TYR A 16 -1.83 -2.41 -9.96
N ALA A 17 -2.46 -3.47 -9.48
CA ALA A 17 -2.06 -4.87 -9.75
C ALA A 17 -0.63 -5.22 -9.26
N GLY A 18 -0.19 -4.63 -8.13
CA GLY A 18 1.11 -4.90 -7.52
C GLY A 18 2.25 -4.02 -8.04
N ARG A 19 3.41 -4.13 -7.41
CA ARG A 19 4.58 -3.23 -7.60
C ARG A 19 5.07 -3.11 -9.06
N ARG A 20 4.85 -4.12 -9.88
CA ARG A 20 5.26 -4.15 -11.29
C ARG A 20 4.08 -4.07 -12.24
N GLY A 21 2.90 -3.79 -11.72
CA GLY A 21 1.70 -3.55 -12.49
C GLY A 21 1.75 -2.22 -13.25
N PRO A 22 0.74 -1.97 -14.09
CA PRO A 22 0.56 -0.70 -14.75
C PRO A 22 0.47 0.45 -13.75
N SER A 23 0.73 1.66 -14.19
CA SER A 23 0.71 2.86 -13.37
C SER A 23 -0.35 3.84 -13.86
N GLN A 24 -1.07 4.46 -12.90
CA GLN A 24 -1.96 5.58 -13.16
C GLN A 24 -1.43 6.82 -12.48
N THR A 25 -1.44 7.95 -13.21
CA THR A 25 -1.23 9.27 -12.62
C THR A 25 -2.50 9.72 -11.91
N ILE A 26 -2.40 10.02 -10.63
CA ILE A 26 -3.53 10.41 -9.78
C ILE A 26 -3.64 11.93 -9.70
N ALA A 27 -2.52 12.63 -9.44
CA ALA A 27 -2.48 14.08 -9.37
C ALA A 27 -1.18 14.62 -9.96
N THR A 28 -1.21 15.85 -10.44
CA THR A 28 -0.03 16.54 -10.98
C THR A 28 -0.07 18.00 -10.56
N VAL A 29 1.04 18.50 -10.03
CA VAL A 29 1.29 19.94 -9.83
C VAL A 29 2.41 20.40 -10.73
N THR A 30 2.31 21.63 -11.23
CA THR A 30 3.23 22.16 -12.25
C THR A 30 4.60 22.52 -11.71
N GLY A 31 4.74 22.64 -10.37
CA GLY A 31 5.94 23.12 -9.70
C GLY A 31 6.12 24.63 -9.80
N ALA A 32 5.04 25.37 -10.10
CA ALA A 32 5.05 26.83 -10.09
C ALA A 32 5.28 27.35 -8.65
N SER A 33 5.81 28.59 -8.57
CA SER A 33 5.95 29.23 -7.26
C SER A 33 4.59 29.37 -6.58
N GLY A 34 4.48 28.82 -5.38
CA GLY A 34 3.25 28.79 -4.59
C GLY A 34 2.46 27.47 -4.67
N ASP A 35 2.88 26.53 -5.49
CA ASP A 35 2.33 25.18 -5.43
C ASP A 35 2.69 24.53 -4.08
N LYS A 36 1.72 23.85 -3.49
CA LYS A 36 1.87 23.22 -2.18
C LYS A 36 1.24 21.85 -2.13
N ILE A 37 1.91 20.91 -1.48
CA ILE A 37 1.37 19.59 -1.18
C ILE A 37 1.28 19.44 0.33
N SER A 38 0.09 19.15 0.83
CA SER A 38 -0.17 18.81 2.23
C SER A 38 -0.81 17.43 2.32
N ALA A 39 -0.45 16.66 3.35
CA ALA A 39 -1.05 15.35 3.59
C ALA A 39 -1.22 15.11 5.08
N TYR A 40 -2.29 14.42 5.43
CA TYR A 40 -2.47 13.86 6.77
C TYR A 40 -3.01 12.43 6.64
N GLY A 41 -2.69 11.61 7.64
CA GLY A 41 -3.14 10.23 7.65
C GLY A 41 -3.36 9.72 9.06
N VAL A 42 -4.14 8.66 9.15
CA VAL A 42 -4.35 7.88 10.37
C VAL A 42 -4.17 6.42 10.06
N GLU A 43 -3.50 5.70 10.96
CA GLU A 43 -3.33 4.27 10.85
C GLU A 43 -3.72 3.55 12.14
N ALA A 44 -4.15 2.30 12.01
CA ALA A 44 -4.40 1.42 13.13
C ALA A 44 -3.98 -0.01 12.79
N ALA A 45 -3.41 -0.71 13.74
CA ALA A 45 -3.04 -2.12 13.59
C ALA A 45 -3.26 -2.89 14.88
N GLY A 46 -3.57 -4.18 14.74
CA GLY A 46 -3.77 -5.08 15.88
C GLY A 46 -3.45 -6.53 15.55
N SER A 47 -3.02 -7.28 16.55
CA SER A 47 -2.80 -8.74 16.45
C SER A 47 -3.54 -9.45 17.58
N PHE A 48 -4.40 -10.39 17.23
CA PHE A 48 -5.25 -11.16 18.14
C PHE A 48 -5.04 -12.65 17.89
N GLY A 49 -4.23 -13.29 18.73
CA GLY A 49 -3.83 -14.67 18.49
C GLY A 49 -3.17 -14.81 17.11
N PRO A 50 -3.64 -15.73 16.25
CA PRO A 50 -3.06 -15.97 14.95
C PRO A 50 -3.44 -14.93 13.89
N THR A 51 -4.36 -14.00 14.18
CA THR A 51 -4.83 -13.00 13.23
C THR A 51 -4.15 -11.66 13.43
N PHE A 52 -3.94 -10.95 12.34
CA PHE A 52 -3.40 -9.59 12.30
C PHE A 52 -4.24 -8.74 11.36
N PHE A 53 -4.50 -7.49 11.74
CA PHE A 53 -5.19 -6.49 10.93
C PHE A 53 -4.43 -5.17 10.98
N GLN A 54 -4.46 -4.46 9.86
CA GLN A 54 -3.93 -3.10 9.74
C GLN A 54 -4.73 -2.35 8.70
N GLY A 55 -4.99 -1.08 8.96
CA GLY A 55 -5.60 -0.16 8.01
C GLY A 55 -4.98 1.22 8.15
N GLU A 56 -4.99 1.96 7.06
CA GLU A 56 -4.52 3.32 6.98
C GLU A 56 -5.42 4.11 6.03
N TYR A 57 -5.66 5.37 6.37
CA TYR A 57 -6.30 6.36 5.53
C TYR A 57 -5.39 7.56 5.41
N VAL A 58 -5.19 8.05 4.19
CA VAL A 58 -4.40 9.24 3.90
C VAL A 58 -5.19 10.16 2.99
N GLN A 59 -5.26 11.44 3.34
CA GLN A 59 -5.74 12.50 2.47
C GLN A 59 -4.59 13.43 2.12
N SER A 60 -4.46 13.74 0.83
CA SER A 60 -3.46 14.66 0.30
C SER A 60 -4.13 15.75 -0.51
N LYS A 61 -3.73 16.98 -0.28
CA LYS A 61 -4.19 18.14 -1.03
C LYS A 61 -3.06 18.72 -1.86
N PHE A 62 -3.31 18.92 -3.15
CA PHE A 62 -2.42 19.53 -4.14
C PHE A 62 -2.97 20.90 -4.49
N GLU A 63 -2.37 21.96 -3.93
CA GLU A 63 -2.79 23.34 -4.10
C GLU A 63 -1.97 24.01 -5.19
N GLN A 64 -2.64 24.70 -6.13
CA GLN A 64 -2.02 25.36 -7.27
C GLN A 64 -2.61 26.78 -7.42
N PRO A 65 -1.82 27.86 -7.29
CA PRO A 65 -2.33 29.23 -7.27
C PRO A 65 -3.09 29.66 -8.54
N PHE A 66 -2.84 28.99 -9.67
CA PHE A 66 -3.40 29.33 -10.97
C PHE A 66 -4.26 28.22 -11.60
N LEU A 67 -4.42 27.11 -10.93
CA LEU A 67 -5.22 25.96 -11.36
C LEU A 67 -6.12 25.52 -10.22
N ALA A 68 -7.07 24.64 -10.53
CA ALA A 68 -7.91 24.05 -9.48
C ALA A 68 -7.06 23.16 -8.55
N ASP A 69 -7.33 23.25 -7.26
CA ASP A 69 -6.78 22.32 -6.28
C ASP A 69 -7.24 20.89 -6.61
N GLN A 70 -6.48 19.91 -6.14
CA GLN A 70 -6.82 18.50 -6.27
C GLN A 70 -6.73 17.83 -4.92
N ASP A 71 -7.83 17.19 -4.50
CA ASP A 71 -7.92 16.41 -3.29
C ASP A 71 -7.82 14.92 -3.63
N VAL A 72 -6.87 14.22 -3.01
CA VAL A 72 -6.59 12.81 -3.25
C VAL A 72 -6.75 12.04 -1.95
N ASN A 73 -7.66 11.09 -1.95
CA ASN A 73 -7.89 10.14 -0.86
C ASN A 73 -7.30 8.78 -1.19
N SER A 74 -6.71 8.15 -0.21
CA SER A 74 -6.28 6.76 -0.31
C SER A 74 -6.48 6.03 1.01
N TRP A 75 -6.84 4.76 0.94
CA TRP A 75 -6.88 3.91 2.11
C TRP A 75 -6.61 2.47 1.76
N TYR A 76 -6.16 1.71 2.75
CA TYR A 76 -6.10 0.27 2.65
C TYR A 76 -6.55 -0.42 3.91
N LEU A 77 -6.99 -1.65 3.73
CA LEU A 77 -7.21 -2.61 4.81
C LEU A 77 -6.51 -3.91 4.46
N GLN A 78 -5.70 -4.41 5.38
CA GLN A 78 -5.04 -5.71 5.24
C GLN A 78 -5.25 -6.59 6.46
N GLY A 79 -5.30 -7.89 6.19
CA GLY A 79 -5.36 -8.90 7.24
C GLY A 79 -4.43 -10.07 6.95
N SER A 80 -4.02 -10.78 8.00
CA SER A 80 -3.34 -12.06 7.84
C SER A 80 -3.75 -13.05 8.92
N TRP A 81 -3.63 -14.33 8.59
CA TRP A 81 -3.94 -15.44 9.47
C TRP A 81 -2.83 -16.49 9.42
N ILE A 82 -2.30 -16.80 10.58
CA ILE A 82 -1.26 -17.84 10.78
C ILE A 82 -1.95 -19.18 11.04
N LEU A 83 -1.81 -20.13 10.08
CA LEU A 83 -2.60 -21.37 10.08
C LEU A 83 -2.21 -22.36 11.17
N ASN A 84 -0.95 -22.43 11.56
CA ASN A 84 -0.41 -23.42 12.50
C ASN A 84 0.01 -22.82 13.83
N GLY A 85 -0.69 -21.77 14.24
CA GLY A 85 -0.49 -21.09 15.53
C GLY A 85 0.62 -20.04 15.48
N GLY A 86 0.68 -19.25 16.53
CA GLY A 86 1.61 -18.12 16.62
C GLY A 86 0.88 -16.79 16.53
N HIS A 87 1.63 -15.71 16.63
CA HIS A 87 1.14 -14.34 16.51
C HIS A 87 2.25 -13.43 16.00
N LYS A 88 1.89 -12.27 15.47
CA LYS A 88 2.83 -11.20 15.17
C LYS A 88 3.12 -10.40 16.44
N PRO A 89 4.35 -10.43 16.96
CA PRO A 89 4.67 -9.68 18.18
C PRO A 89 4.73 -8.19 17.89
N TYR A 90 4.16 -7.37 18.78
CA TYR A 90 4.32 -5.93 18.74
C TYR A 90 5.67 -5.53 19.33
N LYS A 91 6.42 -4.70 18.60
CA LYS A 91 7.71 -4.15 19.01
C LYS A 91 7.51 -2.71 19.47
N ALA A 92 7.30 -2.52 20.75
CA ALA A 92 7.01 -1.19 21.34
C ALA A 92 8.11 -0.15 21.06
N ALA A 93 9.38 -0.56 20.97
CA ALA A 93 10.50 0.34 20.68
C ALA A 93 10.44 0.98 19.27
N THR A 94 9.77 0.34 18.32
CA THR A 94 9.68 0.81 16.92
C THR A 94 8.24 1.03 16.47
N GLY A 95 7.25 0.74 17.31
CA GLY A 95 5.84 0.92 17.00
C GLY A 95 5.29 -0.03 15.91
N VAL A 96 5.97 -1.16 15.61
CA VAL A 96 5.60 -2.04 14.51
C VAL A 96 5.38 -3.48 14.94
N PHE A 97 4.55 -4.20 14.19
CA PHE A 97 4.41 -5.64 14.33
C PHE A 97 5.54 -6.37 13.60
N GLY A 98 6.19 -7.29 14.28
CA GLY A 98 7.29 -8.09 13.73
C GLY A 98 6.82 -9.36 13.03
N SER A 99 7.77 -10.10 12.45
CA SER A 99 7.51 -11.44 11.94
C SER A 99 7.14 -12.40 13.07
N PRO A 100 6.24 -13.37 12.81
CA PRO A 100 5.89 -14.38 13.81
C PRO A 100 7.11 -15.24 14.17
N LYS A 101 7.10 -15.79 15.37
CA LYS A 101 8.12 -16.78 15.78
C LYS A 101 7.85 -18.09 15.05
N VAL A 102 8.86 -18.62 14.40
CA VAL A 102 8.79 -19.84 13.60
C VAL A 102 9.34 -21.00 14.41
N GLY A 103 8.56 -22.06 14.57
CA GLY A 103 9.00 -23.32 15.18
C GLY A 103 9.64 -24.27 14.14
N ASP A 104 10.03 -25.47 14.57
CA ASP A 104 10.78 -26.44 13.76
C ASP A 104 10.03 -26.96 12.51
N LYS A 105 8.71 -26.84 12.50
CA LYS A 105 7.86 -27.27 11.37
C LYS A 105 7.58 -26.17 10.33
N GLY A 106 8.21 -25.01 10.50
CA GLY A 106 7.88 -23.84 9.69
C GLY A 106 6.51 -23.25 10.07
N LEU A 107 6.07 -22.25 9.31
CA LEU A 107 4.83 -21.53 9.58
C LEU A 107 4.19 -21.05 8.27
N TRP A 108 2.88 -21.28 8.16
CA TRP A 108 2.06 -20.81 7.04
C TRP A 108 1.22 -19.61 7.46
N GLU A 109 1.20 -18.58 6.61
CA GLU A 109 0.38 -17.39 6.78
C GLU A 109 -0.38 -17.09 5.49
N LEU A 110 -1.69 -16.90 5.61
CA LEU A 110 -2.52 -16.33 4.54
C LEU A 110 -2.62 -14.83 4.74
N THR A 111 -2.61 -14.08 3.64
CA THR A 111 -2.74 -12.62 3.66
C THR A 111 -3.77 -12.17 2.65
N ALA A 112 -4.52 -11.13 2.99
CA ALA A 112 -5.39 -10.43 2.07
C ALA A 112 -5.26 -8.92 2.30
N ARG A 113 -5.34 -8.13 1.22
CA ARG A 113 -5.32 -6.68 1.27
C ARG A 113 -6.23 -6.13 0.18
N TYR A 114 -6.93 -5.07 0.52
CA TYR A 114 -7.59 -4.18 -0.43
C TYR A 114 -7.01 -2.79 -0.25
N ASP A 115 -6.76 -2.10 -1.34
CA ASP A 115 -6.37 -0.70 -1.34
C ASP A 115 -7.04 0.06 -2.50
N THR A 116 -7.27 1.33 -2.27
CA THR A 116 -7.85 2.26 -3.23
C THR A 116 -7.22 3.63 -3.11
N ILE A 117 -7.18 4.33 -4.21
CA ILE A 117 -6.78 5.73 -4.30
C ILE A 117 -7.67 6.44 -5.31
N GLU A 118 -8.12 7.63 -4.95
CA GLU A 118 -9.05 8.45 -5.73
C GLU A 118 -8.62 9.91 -5.72
N ASN A 119 -8.69 10.56 -6.87
CA ASN A 119 -8.68 12.02 -6.97
C ASN A 119 -10.12 12.50 -7.09
N GLU A 120 -10.62 13.21 -6.07
CA GLU A 120 -12.02 13.63 -5.97
C GLU A 120 -12.42 14.69 -6.99
N ASP A 121 -11.45 15.42 -7.53
CA ASP A 121 -11.68 16.54 -8.47
C ASP A 121 -11.60 16.12 -9.94
N ILE A 122 -11.18 14.88 -10.21
CA ILE A 122 -11.05 14.36 -11.58
C ILE A 122 -11.89 13.09 -11.74
N VAL A 123 -12.91 13.18 -12.58
CA VAL A 123 -13.83 12.06 -12.84
C VAL A 123 -13.08 10.79 -13.27
N ASN A 124 -13.45 9.65 -12.69
CA ASN A 124 -12.88 8.33 -12.96
C ASN A 124 -11.36 8.21 -12.66
N ARG A 125 -10.81 9.11 -11.86
CA ARG A 125 -9.40 9.02 -11.45
C ARG A 125 -9.27 8.18 -10.18
N VAL A 126 -9.66 6.91 -10.32
CA VAL A 126 -9.69 5.91 -9.25
C VAL A 126 -8.89 4.68 -9.67
N SER A 127 -8.11 4.13 -8.77
CA SER A 127 -7.48 2.81 -8.90
C SER A 127 -7.72 1.99 -7.64
N ASN A 128 -8.13 0.75 -7.85
CA ASN A 128 -8.37 -0.21 -6.80
C ASN A 128 -7.45 -1.42 -6.96
N SER A 129 -7.17 -2.11 -5.86
CA SER A 129 -6.33 -3.31 -5.90
C SER A 129 -6.71 -4.30 -4.81
N TRP A 130 -6.82 -5.58 -5.19
CA TRP A 130 -6.95 -6.72 -4.30
C TRP A 130 -5.68 -7.55 -4.34
N LEU A 131 -5.16 -7.88 -3.18
CA LEU A 131 -4.04 -8.81 -3.04
C LEU A 131 -4.43 -9.98 -2.16
N PHE A 132 -4.12 -11.19 -2.63
CA PHE A 132 -4.17 -12.42 -1.86
C PHE A 132 -2.79 -13.06 -1.86
N GLY A 133 -2.33 -13.51 -0.70
CA GLY A 133 -1.00 -14.06 -0.57
C GLY A 133 -0.91 -15.25 0.37
N VAL A 134 0.11 -16.06 0.11
CA VAL A 134 0.53 -17.17 0.98
C VAL A 134 2.00 -17.00 1.28
N ASN A 135 2.33 -16.96 2.56
CA ASN A 135 3.69 -16.92 3.05
C ASN A 135 4.04 -18.24 3.74
N TYR A 136 5.18 -18.80 3.41
CA TYR A 136 5.77 -19.92 4.13
C TYR A 136 7.10 -19.51 4.75
N TYR A 137 7.14 -19.48 6.04
CA TYR A 137 8.34 -19.23 6.82
C TYR A 137 9.00 -20.59 7.11
N VAL A 138 10.14 -20.85 6.50
CA VAL A 138 10.93 -22.06 6.76
C VAL A 138 11.53 -21.99 8.15
N ASN A 139 12.09 -20.82 8.49
CA ASN A 139 12.65 -20.49 9.80
C ASN A 139 12.66 -18.97 9.97
N SER A 140 13.35 -18.44 10.99
CA SER A 140 13.45 -16.99 11.24
C SER A 140 14.14 -16.20 10.12
N ASN A 141 14.92 -16.86 9.27
CA ASN A 141 15.80 -16.27 8.28
C ASN A 141 15.31 -16.46 6.83
N VAL A 142 14.50 -17.48 6.57
CA VAL A 142 14.07 -17.86 5.21
C VAL A 142 12.57 -17.85 5.11
N ARG A 143 12.03 -17.10 4.14
CA ARG A 143 10.62 -17.02 3.84
C ARG A 143 10.37 -17.07 2.32
N PHE A 144 9.39 -17.85 1.91
CA PHE A 144 8.82 -17.85 0.57
C PHE A 144 7.47 -17.15 0.61
N MET A 145 7.19 -16.35 -0.41
CA MET A 145 5.93 -15.61 -0.53
C MET A 145 5.40 -15.76 -1.94
N PHE A 146 4.13 -16.10 -2.05
CA PHE A 146 3.39 -16.09 -3.31
C PHE A 146 2.21 -15.14 -3.17
N ASN A 147 2.06 -14.21 -4.12
CA ASN A 147 0.97 -13.26 -4.15
C ASN A 147 0.28 -13.27 -5.52
N TYR A 148 -1.02 -13.15 -5.49
CA TYR A 148 -1.83 -12.74 -6.62
C TYR A 148 -2.39 -11.35 -6.32
N THR A 149 -2.22 -10.42 -7.24
CA THR A 149 -2.79 -9.08 -7.13
C THR A 149 -3.60 -8.81 -8.38
N GLN A 150 -4.83 -8.34 -8.20
CA GLN A 150 -5.67 -7.82 -9.27
C GLN A 150 -5.96 -6.37 -8.96
N GLY A 151 -5.76 -5.50 -9.95
CA GLY A 151 -6.06 -4.09 -9.84
C GLY A 151 -6.75 -3.58 -11.08
N ASP A 152 -7.46 -2.49 -10.90
CA ASP A 152 -8.20 -1.78 -11.94
C ASP A 152 -7.88 -0.29 -11.94
N ASN A 153 -8.12 0.30 -13.11
CA ASN A 153 -8.00 1.72 -13.36
C ASN A 153 -9.28 2.19 -14.04
N GLU A 154 -10.12 2.89 -13.31
CA GLU A 154 -11.42 3.33 -13.82
C GLU A 154 -11.31 4.33 -14.98
N ALA A 155 -10.24 5.13 -15.04
CA ALA A 155 -10.05 6.10 -16.12
C ALA A 155 -9.86 5.44 -17.49
N THR A 156 -9.28 4.25 -17.53
CA THR A 156 -9.01 3.51 -18.77
C THR A 156 -9.88 2.27 -18.94
N GLY A 157 -10.54 1.83 -17.87
CA GLY A 157 -11.24 0.55 -17.81
C GLY A 157 -10.29 -0.65 -17.83
N ASP A 158 -9.00 -0.45 -17.51
CA ASP A 158 -8.02 -1.52 -17.49
C ASP A 158 -8.16 -2.36 -16.22
N GLU A 159 -8.18 -3.68 -16.39
CA GLU A 159 -8.14 -4.67 -15.33
C GLU A 159 -6.92 -5.57 -15.53
N THR A 160 -5.99 -5.53 -14.62
CA THR A 160 -4.74 -6.29 -14.73
C THR A 160 -4.51 -7.19 -13.51
N GLY A 161 -4.15 -8.45 -13.75
CA GLY A 161 -3.74 -9.41 -12.73
C GLY A 161 -2.24 -9.68 -12.77
N GLN A 162 -1.60 -9.82 -11.60
CA GLN A 162 -0.18 -10.12 -11.46
C GLN A 162 0.03 -11.25 -10.46
N TYR A 163 0.89 -12.20 -10.83
CA TYR A 163 1.45 -13.19 -9.90
C TYR A 163 2.88 -12.81 -9.53
N ALA A 164 3.21 -12.92 -8.25
CA ALA A 164 4.55 -12.64 -7.75
C ALA A 164 5.03 -13.75 -6.82
N LEU A 165 6.24 -14.25 -7.08
CA LEU A 165 6.97 -15.16 -6.20
C LEU A 165 8.19 -14.43 -5.65
N ARG A 166 8.38 -14.48 -4.34
CA ARG A 166 9.53 -13.85 -3.68
C ARG A 166 10.14 -14.79 -2.65
N THR A 167 11.46 -14.90 -2.68
CA THR A 167 12.26 -15.49 -1.60
C THR A 167 12.93 -14.37 -0.81
N GLN A 168 12.83 -14.43 0.51
CA GLN A 168 13.50 -13.49 1.40
C GLN A 168 14.48 -14.24 2.30
N LEU A 169 15.71 -13.74 2.35
CA LEU A 169 16.77 -14.17 3.27
C LEU A 169 17.10 -12.99 4.19
N SER A 170 17.20 -13.25 5.49
CA SER A 170 17.57 -12.26 6.53
C SER A 170 18.76 -12.82 7.32
N PHE A 171 19.80 -12.01 7.52
CA PHE A 171 21.04 -12.39 8.22
C PHE A 171 21.19 -11.58 9.50
#